data_60e152319f3812345130ef7f213fe5b4
#
_entry.id   60e152319f3812345130ef7f213fe5b4
#
_cell.length_a   1.000
_cell.length_b   1.000
_cell.length_c   1.000
_cell.angle_alpha   90.00
_cell.angle_beta   90.00
_cell.angle_gamma   90.00
#
_symmetry.space_group_name_H-M   'P 1'
#
loop_
_entity.id
_entity.type
_entity.pdbx_description
1 polymer ?
#
loop_
_entity_poly.entity_id
_entity_poly.type
_entity_poly.pdbx_seq_one_letter_code
_entity_poly.pdbx_strand_id
1 'polypeptide(L)'
;MNNSSVPRSSFVSQHETVLRKKLVLIETPGIVHSYFRSFVTHPPDGYRFVTGSGLELAGNARLRLMINRVSTILPQKLLASLFAYRRRPTIDLRMTVGMVSFRREPWITVLESAADSFIGSRVERPFHPVVRRQLLREDCKAILYFFEASKRSLDDAYGRGAFNSKLFHVPLGAPAIPKREKPRTDLFNLVFIGSSNFNSEQWFYGRGGAMVVRAYKELKTEFSNLRLTILSSVPRELESHLGSDPRVVIRRNLAFGEEYDDILWKMDVCVLPSIATPWMSFLDAMNHELPIVTVGMAGNAEVVQDGVTGFVCDPPDSLRNTSGTFYFPSPRAAREVDRAWTHDTSPVVEQIVLRLRSLLKDREFARELGLNGRKQLETGGKFSLERRNRRLGFVLDRALKG
;
A
#
# COMPACT_ATOMS: atom_id res chain seq x y z
N MET A 1 6.96 17.89 79.30
CA MET A 1 5.60 17.45 79.09
C MET A 1 5.04 18.25 77.92
N ASN A 2 4.93 17.66 76.73
CA ASN A 2 3.89 17.88 75.75
C ASN A 2 4.22 17.03 74.49
N ASN A 3 3.57 15.87 74.45
CA ASN A 3 3.51 15.00 73.27
C ASN A 3 2.57 15.63 72.25
N SER A 4 3.07 15.99 71.06
CA SER A 4 2.24 16.26 69.91
C SER A 4 2.42 15.12 68.92
N SER A 5 1.44 14.23 68.83
CA SER A 5 1.27 13.14 67.88
C SER A 5 0.90 13.73 66.53
N VAL A 6 1.76 13.52 65.53
CA VAL A 6 1.48 13.79 64.11
C VAL A 6 0.66 12.61 63.54
N PRO A 7 -0.46 12.83 62.83
CA PRO A 7 -1.23 11.76 62.24
C PRO A 7 -0.50 11.22 60.97
N ARG A 8 -0.30 9.91 60.93
CA ARG A 8 0.15 9.19 59.75
C ARG A 8 -0.93 9.27 58.66
N SER A 9 -0.69 10.09 57.65
CA SER A 9 -1.46 10.05 56.41
C SER A 9 -1.24 8.72 55.73
N SER A 10 -2.33 7.96 55.58
CA SER A 10 -2.41 6.74 54.79
C SER A 10 -2.18 7.09 53.31
N PHE A 11 -1.00 6.78 52.78
CA PHE A 11 -0.77 6.71 51.35
C PHE A 11 -1.58 5.55 50.81
N VAL A 12 -2.74 5.83 50.24
CA VAL A 12 -3.47 4.92 49.38
C VAL A 12 -2.64 4.83 48.09
N SER A 13 -1.90 3.75 47.95
CA SER A 13 -1.21 3.37 46.72
C SER A 13 -2.27 3.11 45.63
N GLN A 14 -2.49 4.08 44.77
CA GLN A 14 -3.19 3.82 43.50
C GLN A 14 -2.29 2.93 42.64
N HIS A 15 -2.46 1.62 42.77
CA HIS A 15 -1.99 0.66 41.76
C HIS A 15 -2.85 0.88 40.51
N GLU A 16 -2.44 1.78 39.63
CA GLU A 16 -2.85 1.71 38.23
C GLU A 16 -2.47 0.33 37.71
N THR A 17 -3.47 -0.51 37.54
CA THR A 17 -3.31 -1.83 36.88
C THR A 17 -2.98 -1.49 35.43
N VAL A 18 -1.69 -1.47 35.08
CA VAL A 18 -1.23 -1.34 33.71
C VAL A 18 -1.74 -2.56 32.97
N LEU A 19 -2.89 -2.43 32.31
CA LEU A 19 -3.48 -3.49 31.50
C LEU A 19 -2.43 -3.96 30.50
N ARG A 20 -2.04 -5.23 30.60
CA ARG A 20 -1.09 -5.86 29.67
C ARG A 20 -1.61 -5.72 28.23
N LYS A 21 -0.86 -5.02 27.38
CA LYS A 21 -1.20 -4.91 25.96
C LYS A 21 -1.19 -6.29 25.29
N LYS A 22 -2.24 -6.60 24.53
CA LYS A 22 -2.37 -7.81 23.74
C LYS A 22 -1.35 -7.83 22.60
N LEU A 23 -0.63 -8.92 22.45
CA LEU A 23 0.48 -9.04 21.50
C LEU A 23 0.02 -9.67 20.18
N VAL A 24 0.08 -8.93 19.08
CA VAL A 24 -0.22 -9.39 17.72
C VAL A 24 1.07 -9.60 16.95
N LEU A 25 1.30 -10.83 16.47
CA LEU A 25 2.43 -11.16 15.61
C LEU A 25 2.05 -11.00 14.13
N ILE A 26 2.73 -10.10 13.42
CA ILE A 26 2.62 -9.97 11.96
C ILE A 26 3.59 -10.93 11.29
N GLU A 27 3.08 -11.84 10.48
CA GLU A 27 3.87 -12.78 9.66
C GLU A 27 3.71 -12.48 8.19
N THR A 28 4.84 -12.31 7.50
CA THR A 28 4.89 -12.10 6.05
C THR A 28 5.85 -13.12 5.42
N PRO A 29 5.65 -13.51 4.15
CA PRO A 29 6.56 -14.44 3.46
C PRO A 29 7.89 -13.81 3.05
N GLY A 30 8.12 -12.55 3.36
CA GLY A 30 9.30 -11.79 2.95
C GLY A 30 9.47 -10.48 3.71
N ILE A 31 9.84 -9.43 3.01
CA ILE A 31 10.03 -8.10 3.60
C ILE A 31 8.68 -7.55 4.09
N VAL A 32 8.67 -7.02 5.30
CA VAL A 32 7.50 -6.32 5.86
C VAL A 32 7.24 -5.07 5.03
N HIS A 33 6.08 -4.99 4.38
CA HIS A 33 5.68 -3.82 3.60
C HIS A 33 5.60 -2.57 4.47
N SER A 34 5.91 -1.42 3.89
CA SER A 34 5.99 -0.13 4.59
C SER A 34 4.71 0.25 5.34
N TYR A 35 3.54 -0.14 4.84
CA TYR A 35 2.27 0.16 5.50
C TYR A 35 2.09 -0.59 6.85
N PHE A 36 2.73 -1.74 7.06
CA PHE A 36 2.72 -2.40 8.37
C PHE A 36 3.56 -1.65 9.40
N ARG A 37 4.49 -0.79 8.97
CA ARG A 37 5.20 0.08 9.91
C ARG A 37 4.22 0.89 10.73
N SER A 38 3.14 1.42 10.13
CA SER A 38 2.12 2.18 10.85
C SER A 38 1.33 1.32 11.86
N PHE A 39 1.19 0.00 11.66
CA PHE A 39 0.60 -0.88 12.68
C PHE A 39 1.51 -1.05 13.89
N VAL A 40 2.82 -1.11 13.67
CA VAL A 40 3.80 -1.24 14.75
C VAL A 40 3.99 0.08 15.50
N THR A 41 4.11 1.20 14.78
CA THR A 41 4.38 2.52 15.38
C THR A 41 3.15 3.20 15.95
N HIS A 42 1.95 2.93 15.40
CA HIS A 42 0.69 3.52 15.82
C HIS A 42 -0.40 2.44 15.96
N PRO A 43 -0.25 1.49 16.87
CA PRO A 43 -1.22 0.41 17.07
C PRO A 43 -2.55 0.96 17.64
N PRO A 44 -3.66 0.23 17.50
CA PRO A 44 -4.86 0.48 18.29
C PRO A 44 -4.58 0.37 19.79
N ASP A 45 -5.34 1.08 20.61
CA ASP A 45 -5.20 1.05 22.07
C ASP A 45 -5.38 -0.39 22.59
N GLY A 46 -4.59 -0.74 23.59
CA GLY A 46 -4.59 -2.09 24.18
C GLY A 46 -3.83 -3.14 23.37
N TYR A 47 -3.25 -2.78 22.22
CA TYR A 47 -2.51 -3.70 21.37
C TYR A 47 -1.04 -3.31 21.19
N ARG A 48 -0.21 -4.30 20.93
CA ARG A 48 1.19 -4.16 20.50
C ARG A 48 1.44 -5.11 19.34
N PHE A 49 2.00 -4.59 18.25
CA PHE A 49 2.38 -5.39 17.10
C PHE A 49 3.88 -5.65 17.10
N VAL A 50 4.24 -6.89 16.74
CA VAL A 50 5.61 -7.30 16.49
C VAL A 50 5.69 -7.99 15.14
N THR A 51 6.79 -7.82 14.43
CA THR A 51 7.01 -8.46 13.16
C THR A 51 7.85 -9.71 13.35
N GLY A 52 7.41 -10.82 12.75
CA GLY A 52 8.19 -12.04 12.62
C GLY A 52 8.57 -12.22 11.16
N SER A 53 9.85 -12.28 10.86
CA SER A 53 10.30 -12.73 9.53
C SER A 53 9.96 -14.21 9.39
N GLY A 54 9.01 -14.53 8.53
CA GLY A 54 8.50 -15.90 8.34
C GLY A 54 9.47 -16.88 7.71
N LEU A 55 10.52 -16.45 7.10
CA LEU A 55 11.63 -17.25 6.57
C LEU A 55 12.85 -16.34 6.42
N GLU A 56 13.74 -16.33 7.40
CA GLU A 56 15.13 -16.07 7.12
C GLU A 56 15.73 -17.28 6.34
N LEU A 57 15.30 -17.43 5.10
CA LEU A 57 16.11 -18.10 4.06
C LEU A 57 17.26 -17.18 3.62
N ALA A 58 17.63 -16.28 4.52
CA ALA A 58 18.67 -15.31 4.34
C ALA A 58 20.01 -15.94 4.66
N GLY A 59 20.69 -16.39 3.69
CA GLY A 59 22.11 -16.82 3.79
C GLY A 59 22.60 -17.49 2.53
N ASN A 60 21.72 -18.06 1.72
CA ASN A 60 22.17 -18.78 0.54
C ASN A 60 21.59 -18.20 -0.75
N ALA A 61 22.34 -17.28 -1.39
CA ALA A 61 21.96 -16.65 -2.66
C ALA A 61 21.64 -17.69 -3.76
N ARG A 62 22.32 -18.85 -3.75
CA ARG A 62 22.06 -19.95 -4.71
C ARG A 62 20.72 -20.63 -4.45
N LEU A 63 20.37 -20.87 -3.18
CA LEU A 63 19.06 -21.43 -2.80
C LEU A 63 17.93 -20.46 -3.16
N ARG A 64 18.14 -19.16 -2.97
CA ARG A 64 17.19 -18.10 -3.35
C ARG A 64 16.98 -18.05 -4.87
N LEU A 65 18.04 -18.18 -5.67
CA LEU A 65 17.96 -18.25 -7.14
C LEU A 65 17.28 -19.53 -7.61
N MET A 66 17.53 -20.66 -6.97
CA MET A 66 16.89 -21.94 -7.28
C MET A 66 15.40 -21.91 -6.93
N ILE A 67 15.04 -21.39 -5.75
CA ILE A 67 13.64 -21.17 -5.35
C ILE A 67 12.96 -20.21 -6.33
N ASN A 68 13.59 -19.13 -6.74
CA ASN A 68 13.01 -18.21 -7.73
C ASN A 68 12.81 -18.84 -9.11
N ARG A 69 13.66 -19.76 -9.55
CA ARG A 69 13.48 -20.49 -10.83
C ARG A 69 12.33 -21.49 -10.76
N VAL A 70 12.18 -22.18 -9.65
CA VAL A 70 11.10 -23.17 -9.44
C VAL A 70 9.80 -22.49 -9.01
N SER A 71 9.86 -21.26 -8.55
CA SER A 71 8.78 -20.47 -7.97
C SER A 71 7.67 -20.05 -8.93
N THR A 72 7.91 -20.15 -10.23
CA THR A 72 6.86 -19.87 -11.22
C THR A 72 5.73 -20.92 -11.22
N ILE A 73 6.01 -22.12 -10.72
CA ILE A 73 5.08 -23.26 -10.70
C ILE A 73 4.66 -23.60 -9.27
N LEU A 74 5.58 -23.49 -8.29
CA LEU A 74 5.30 -23.82 -6.90
C LEU A 74 4.58 -22.68 -6.17
N PRO A 75 3.60 -23.01 -5.32
CA PRO A 75 2.84 -22.03 -4.53
C PRO A 75 3.69 -21.52 -3.35
N GLN A 76 4.58 -20.56 -3.61
CA GLN A 76 5.59 -20.08 -2.65
C GLN A 76 5.00 -19.65 -1.32
N LYS A 77 3.91 -18.86 -1.34
CA LYS A 77 3.30 -18.35 -0.11
C LYS A 77 2.58 -19.47 0.65
N LEU A 78 1.99 -20.43 -0.06
CA LEU A 78 1.38 -21.60 0.57
C LEU A 78 2.45 -22.49 1.22
N LEU A 79 3.59 -22.70 0.54
CA LEU A 79 4.74 -23.40 1.11
C LEU A 79 5.33 -22.62 2.30
N ALA A 80 5.52 -21.30 2.15
CA ALA A 80 5.95 -20.46 3.26
C ALA A 80 5.02 -20.58 4.47
N SER A 81 3.71 -20.69 4.25
CA SER A 81 2.71 -20.89 5.30
C SER A 81 2.88 -22.22 6.06
N LEU A 82 3.37 -23.26 5.38
CA LEU A 82 3.67 -24.55 6.01
C LEU A 82 4.94 -24.49 6.88
N PHE A 83 5.95 -23.75 6.41
CA PHE A 83 7.26 -23.65 7.06
C PHE A 83 7.39 -22.45 8.01
N ALA A 84 6.46 -21.52 8.03
CA ALA A 84 6.44 -20.36 8.91
C ALA A 84 6.22 -20.78 10.38
N TYR A 85 7.16 -21.59 10.91
CA TYR A 85 7.01 -22.23 12.20
C TYR A 85 8.11 -21.83 13.19
N ARG A 86 7.83 -20.79 14.02
CA ARG A 86 8.47 -20.67 15.33
C ARG A 86 7.37 -20.55 16.39
N ARG A 87 7.29 -21.48 17.33
CA ARG A 87 6.47 -21.32 18.54
C ARG A 87 6.97 -20.10 19.28
N ARG A 88 6.14 -19.07 19.38
CA ARG A 88 6.35 -17.97 20.33
C ARG A 88 5.25 -18.10 21.39
N PRO A 89 5.58 -18.53 22.61
CA PRO A 89 4.58 -18.89 23.62
C PRO A 89 3.78 -17.71 24.20
N THR A 90 4.01 -16.49 23.76
CA THR A 90 3.47 -15.27 24.37
C THR A 90 2.66 -14.38 23.44
N ILE A 91 2.24 -14.87 22.26
CA ILE A 91 1.40 -14.09 21.34
C ILE A 91 -0.08 -14.37 21.62
N ASP A 92 -0.90 -13.32 21.60
CA ASP A 92 -2.34 -13.44 21.80
C ASP A 92 -3.06 -13.70 20.48
N LEU A 93 -2.56 -13.15 19.35
CA LEU A 93 -3.14 -13.32 18.01
C LEU A 93 -2.06 -13.32 16.93
N ARG A 94 -2.26 -14.11 15.89
CA ARG A 94 -1.45 -14.13 14.68
C ARG A 94 -2.14 -13.34 13.56
N MET A 95 -1.41 -12.44 12.92
CA MET A 95 -1.83 -11.74 11.72
C MET A 95 -0.93 -12.14 10.56
N THR A 96 -1.45 -12.85 9.59
CA THR A 96 -0.72 -13.20 8.36
C THR A 96 -1.00 -12.18 7.26
N VAL A 97 -0.05 -12.02 6.33
CA VAL A 97 -0.16 -11.08 5.22
C VAL A 97 -0.12 -11.84 3.90
N GLY A 98 -1.26 -11.93 3.22
CA GLY A 98 -1.39 -12.71 2.01
C GLY A 98 -0.96 -14.17 2.18
N MET A 99 -1.19 -14.75 3.37
CA MET A 99 -0.86 -16.12 3.69
C MET A 99 -2.01 -16.77 4.48
N VAL A 100 -2.13 -18.09 4.40
CA VAL A 100 -3.02 -18.87 5.27
C VAL A 100 -2.24 -19.47 6.44
N SER A 101 -2.92 -19.81 7.54
CA SER A 101 -2.30 -20.55 8.64
C SER A 101 -2.74 -22.00 8.63
N PHE A 102 -1.78 -22.93 8.78
CA PHE A 102 -2.06 -24.37 8.98
C PHE A 102 -2.13 -24.75 10.45
N ARG A 103 -1.94 -23.79 11.35
CA ARG A 103 -1.99 -24.00 12.80
C ARG A 103 -3.42 -24.00 13.32
N ARG A 104 -3.61 -24.56 14.52
CA ARG A 104 -4.88 -24.58 15.25
C ARG A 104 -4.85 -23.56 16.40
N GLU A 105 -4.46 -22.33 16.10
CA GLU A 105 -4.49 -21.18 17.01
C GLU A 105 -5.21 -20.01 16.33
N PRO A 106 -5.83 -19.09 17.06
CA PRO A 106 -6.55 -17.97 16.47
C PRO A 106 -5.66 -17.11 15.57
N TRP A 107 -6.11 -16.84 14.37
CA TRP A 107 -5.40 -16.01 13.40
C TRP A 107 -6.35 -15.17 12.55
N ILE A 108 -5.80 -14.09 12.04
CA ILE A 108 -6.44 -13.25 11.04
C ILE A 108 -5.49 -13.11 9.85
N THR A 109 -6.01 -12.78 8.68
CA THR A 109 -5.18 -12.52 7.51
C THR A 109 -5.51 -11.19 6.87
N VAL A 110 -4.52 -10.58 6.24
CA VAL A 110 -4.66 -9.36 5.45
C VAL A 110 -4.60 -9.72 3.98
N LEU A 111 -5.66 -9.36 3.26
CA LEU A 111 -5.74 -9.44 1.81
C LEU A 111 -5.32 -8.08 1.24
N GLU A 112 -4.07 -7.99 0.77
CA GLU A 112 -3.50 -6.74 0.28
C GLU A 112 -4.12 -6.26 -1.02
N SER A 113 -4.08 -7.10 -2.04
CA SER A 113 -4.47 -6.74 -3.40
C SER A 113 -5.49 -7.70 -3.97
N ALA A 114 -5.09 -8.95 -4.18
CA ALA A 114 -5.92 -9.94 -4.85
C ALA A 114 -5.81 -11.32 -4.19
N ALA A 115 -6.73 -12.21 -4.54
CA ALA A 115 -6.82 -13.55 -3.99
C ALA A 115 -5.59 -14.42 -4.27
N ASP A 116 -4.86 -14.15 -5.35
CA ASP A 116 -3.59 -14.78 -5.70
C ASP A 116 -2.49 -14.56 -4.65
N SER A 117 -2.64 -13.52 -3.85
CA SER A 117 -1.70 -13.22 -2.78
C SER A 117 -1.55 -14.36 -1.77
N PHE A 118 -2.53 -15.26 -1.63
CA PHE A 118 -2.45 -16.42 -0.75
C PHE A 118 -1.60 -17.58 -1.29
N ILE A 119 -1.40 -17.64 -2.58
CA ILE A 119 -0.74 -18.76 -3.27
C ILE A 119 0.66 -18.38 -3.71
N GLY A 120 0.80 -17.23 -4.37
CA GLY A 120 2.09 -16.74 -4.86
C GLY A 120 2.69 -17.62 -5.95
N SER A 121 1.85 -18.10 -6.87
CA SER A 121 2.24 -18.91 -8.03
C SER A 121 1.53 -18.38 -9.28
N ARG A 122 2.09 -18.66 -10.47
CA ARG A 122 1.40 -18.43 -11.75
C ARG A 122 0.34 -19.49 -12.05
N VAL A 123 0.37 -20.62 -11.33
CA VAL A 123 -0.58 -21.73 -11.43
C VAL A 123 -1.37 -21.81 -10.14
N GLU A 124 -2.49 -21.11 -10.05
CA GLU A 124 -3.21 -20.87 -8.80
C GLU A 124 -4.38 -21.83 -8.58
N ARG A 125 -5.17 -22.07 -9.62
CA ARG A 125 -6.42 -22.84 -9.52
C ARG A 125 -6.34 -24.16 -8.76
N PRO A 126 -5.30 -25.01 -8.94
CA PRO A 126 -5.19 -26.26 -8.20
C PRO A 126 -5.10 -26.09 -6.67
N PHE A 127 -4.65 -24.91 -6.22
CA PHE A 127 -4.44 -24.62 -4.80
C PHE A 127 -5.62 -23.90 -4.14
N HIS A 128 -6.59 -23.39 -4.92
CA HIS A 128 -7.76 -22.71 -4.38
C HIS A 128 -8.53 -23.54 -3.34
N PRO A 129 -8.77 -24.86 -3.50
CA PRO A 129 -9.46 -25.64 -2.49
C PRO A 129 -8.72 -25.66 -1.15
N VAL A 130 -7.39 -25.71 -1.16
CA VAL A 130 -6.57 -25.71 0.06
C VAL A 130 -6.70 -24.38 0.77
N VAL A 131 -6.52 -23.27 0.07
CA VAL A 131 -6.67 -21.90 0.62
C VAL A 131 -8.08 -21.72 1.18
N ARG A 132 -9.10 -22.06 0.38
CA ARG A 132 -10.51 -21.95 0.78
C ARG A 132 -10.79 -22.72 2.08
N ARG A 133 -10.29 -23.94 2.18
CA ARG A 133 -10.44 -24.76 3.40
C ARG A 133 -9.82 -24.08 4.62
N GLN A 134 -8.62 -23.49 4.48
CA GLN A 134 -7.96 -22.81 5.60
C GLN A 134 -8.72 -21.55 6.03
N LEU A 135 -9.19 -20.74 5.08
CA LEU A 135 -9.94 -19.51 5.38
C LEU A 135 -11.32 -19.79 6.01
N LEU A 136 -11.93 -20.94 5.72
CA LEU A 136 -13.21 -21.36 6.31
C LEU A 136 -13.10 -21.94 7.72
N ARG A 137 -11.91 -22.33 8.18
CA ARG A 137 -11.71 -22.91 9.53
C ARG A 137 -12.11 -21.91 10.61
N GLU A 138 -12.57 -22.41 11.75
CA GLU A 138 -13.00 -21.60 12.89
C GLU A 138 -11.87 -20.77 13.52
N ASP A 139 -10.63 -21.26 13.45
CA ASP A 139 -9.46 -20.53 13.94
C ASP A 139 -9.04 -19.37 13.03
N CYS A 140 -9.48 -19.32 11.75
CA CYS A 140 -9.45 -18.11 10.93
C CYS A 140 -10.56 -17.17 11.40
N LYS A 141 -10.22 -16.18 12.22
CA LYS A 141 -11.19 -15.28 12.86
C LYS A 141 -11.61 -14.12 11.97
N ALA A 142 -10.74 -13.62 11.09
CA ALA A 142 -11.03 -12.53 10.18
C ALA A 142 -10.14 -12.52 8.94
N ILE A 143 -10.69 -11.98 7.85
CA ILE A 143 -9.99 -11.64 6.62
C ILE A 143 -10.14 -10.11 6.46
N LEU A 144 -9.05 -9.39 6.65
CA LEU A 144 -9.01 -7.94 6.48
C LEU A 144 -8.76 -7.61 5.03
N TYR A 145 -9.52 -6.71 4.45
CA TYR A 145 -9.27 -6.19 3.11
C TYR A 145 -9.21 -4.67 3.13
N PHE A 146 -8.39 -4.12 2.24
CA PHE A 146 -8.15 -2.67 2.16
C PHE A 146 -9.06 -1.99 1.15
N PHE A 147 -9.43 -2.70 0.06
CA PHE A 147 -10.26 -2.20 -1.03
C PHE A 147 -11.39 -3.15 -1.36
N GLU A 148 -12.46 -2.63 -1.89
CA GLU A 148 -13.52 -3.44 -2.49
C GLU A 148 -13.02 -4.25 -3.70
N ALA A 149 -12.03 -3.71 -4.44
CA ALA A 149 -11.35 -4.46 -5.50
C ALA A 149 -10.71 -5.76 -4.98
N SER A 150 -10.04 -5.73 -3.81
CA SER A 150 -9.48 -6.94 -3.19
C SER A 150 -10.55 -7.94 -2.79
N LYS A 151 -11.67 -7.46 -2.23
CA LYS A 151 -12.81 -8.32 -1.89
C LYS A 151 -13.42 -8.96 -3.14
N ARG A 152 -13.62 -8.19 -4.22
CA ARG A 152 -14.11 -8.75 -5.49
C ARG A 152 -13.21 -9.87 -6.02
N SER A 153 -11.89 -9.69 -5.98
CA SER A 153 -10.97 -10.75 -6.40
C SER A 153 -11.09 -12.02 -5.56
N LEU A 154 -11.37 -11.89 -4.27
CA LEU A 154 -11.60 -13.03 -3.38
C LEU A 154 -12.91 -13.75 -3.75
N ASP A 155 -13.96 -13.00 -4.01
CA ASP A 155 -15.26 -13.53 -4.44
C ASP A 155 -15.14 -14.27 -5.80
N ASP A 156 -14.37 -13.72 -6.74
CA ASP A 156 -14.11 -14.34 -8.06
C ASP A 156 -13.32 -15.63 -7.94
N ALA A 157 -12.31 -15.68 -7.05
CA ALA A 157 -11.45 -16.85 -6.89
C ALA A 157 -12.10 -18.00 -6.11
N TYR A 158 -12.90 -17.70 -5.09
CA TYR A 158 -13.37 -18.69 -4.11
C TYR A 158 -14.89 -18.82 -4.02
N GLY A 159 -15.62 -18.03 -4.79
CA GLY A 159 -17.08 -17.99 -4.79
C GLY A 159 -17.64 -16.83 -3.99
N ARG A 160 -18.59 -16.13 -4.60
CA ARG A 160 -19.22 -14.94 -4.04
C ARG A 160 -19.85 -15.20 -2.69
N GLY A 161 -19.49 -14.39 -1.72
CA GLY A 161 -20.05 -14.46 -0.37
C GLY A 161 -19.51 -15.58 0.51
N ALA A 162 -18.57 -16.42 0.02
CA ALA A 162 -18.02 -17.55 0.76
C ALA A 162 -17.45 -17.20 2.14
N PHE A 163 -17.00 -15.95 2.32
CA PHE A 163 -16.36 -15.49 3.55
C PHE A 163 -17.04 -14.30 4.21
N ASN A 164 -18.27 -13.95 3.84
CA ASN A 164 -18.95 -12.71 4.31
C ASN A 164 -18.94 -12.54 5.82
N SER A 165 -19.06 -13.62 6.61
CA SER A 165 -19.02 -13.56 8.08
C SER A 165 -17.65 -13.22 8.67
N LYS A 166 -16.59 -13.33 7.86
CA LYS A 166 -15.19 -13.14 8.27
C LYS A 166 -14.52 -11.94 7.58
N LEU A 167 -15.19 -11.32 6.60
CA LEU A 167 -14.65 -10.19 5.84
C LEU A 167 -14.83 -8.86 6.58
N PHE A 168 -13.74 -8.13 6.76
CA PHE A 168 -13.75 -6.82 7.41
C PHE A 168 -12.96 -5.83 6.58
N HIS A 169 -13.64 -4.75 6.19
CA HIS A 169 -12.98 -3.61 5.57
C HIS A 169 -12.22 -2.79 6.62
N VAL A 170 -10.91 -2.76 6.52
CA VAL A 170 -10.02 -1.95 7.35
C VAL A 170 -9.18 -1.09 6.41
N PRO A 171 -9.55 0.16 6.15
CA PRO A 171 -8.78 1.03 5.27
C PRO A 171 -7.38 1.24 5.85
N LEU A 172 -6.38 1.40 4.99
CA LEU A 172 -5.08 1.85 5.45
C LEU A 172 -5.18 3.30 5.93
N GLY A 173 -4.34 3.65 6.88
CA GLY A 173 -4.23 4.99 7.43
C GLY A 173 -2.77 5.36 7.66
N ALA A 174 -2.48 6.64 7.54
CA ALA A 174 -1.18 7.20 7.87
C ALA A 174 -1.33 8.35 8.88
N PRO A 175 -0.30 8.60 9.70
CA PRO A 175 -0.28 9.81 10.53
C PRO A 175 -0.28 11.04 9.63
N ALA A 176 -1.08 12.04 9.95
CA ALA A 176 -0.93 13.35 9.36
C ALA A 176 0.39 13.97 9.87
N ILE A 177 1.29 14.29 8.94
CA ILE A 177 2.56 14.94 9.28
C ILE A 177 2.34 16.44 9.55
N PRO A 178 3.25 17.13 10.26
CA PRO A 178 3.17 18.57 10.45
C PRO A 178 3.07 19.30 9.10
N LYS A 179 2.17 20.26 9.01
CA LYS A 179 2.00 21.10 7.82
C LYS A 179 3.20 22.02 7.68
N ARG A 180 3.68 22.15 6.45
CA ARG A 180 4.71 23.13 6.08
C ARG A 180 4.17 24.08 5.02
N GLU A 181 4.70 25.29 4.99
CA GLU A 181 4.39 26.22 3.90
C GLU A 181 5.11 25.79 2.63
N LYS A 182 4.37 25.67 1.51
CA LYS A 182 4.97 25.34 0.21
C LYS A 182 5.70 26.57 -0.33
N PRO A 183 6.91 26.39 -0.91
CA PRO A 183 7.63 27.47 -1.53
C PRO A 183 6.83 28.04 -2.71
N ARG A 184 6.69 29.37 -2.76
CA ARG A 184 6.08 30.05 -3.90
C ARG A 184 7.13 30.21 -5.00
N THR A 185 6.97 29.48 -6.09
CA THR A 185 7.85 29.54 -7.25
C THR A 185 7.02 29.59 -8.53
N ASP A 186 7.59 30.10 -9.60
CA ASP A 186 6.97 30.07 -10.94
C ASP A 186 7.04 28.66 -11.54
N LEU A 187 7.90 27.79 -10.98
CA LEU A 187 8.04 26.41 -11.44
C LEU A 187 6.80 25.59 -11.09
N PHE A 188 6.50 24.62 -11.94
CA PHE A 188 5.49 23.60 -11.70
C PHE A 188 6.14 22.23 -11.69
N ASN A 189 6.16 21.59 -10.52
CA ASN A 189 6.94 20.41 -10.25
C ASN A 189 6.06 19.17 -10.20
N LEU A 190 6.20 18.29 -11.18
CA LEU A 190 5.60 16.95 -11.15
C LEU A 190 6.49 15.99 -10.37
N VAL A 191 5.89 15.08 -9.62
CA VAL A 191 6.60 13.94 -9.02
C VAL A 191 6.01 12.62 -9.46
N PHE A 192 6.88 11.69 -9.83
CA PHE A 192 6.58 10.28 -9.98
C PHE A 192 7.27 9.50 -8.87
N ILE A 193 6.49 8.73 -8.10
CA ILE A 193 6.98 7.95 -6.96
C ILE A 193 6.95 6.46 -7.32
N GLY A 194 8.10 5.90 -7.63
CA GLY A 194 8.28 4.47 -7.80
C GLY A 194 8.29 3.72 -6.47
N SER A 195 8.55 2.42 -6.53
CA SER A 195 8.67 1.62 -5.32
C SER A 195 10.12 1.56 -4.85
N SER A 196 10.39 1.91 -3.60
CA SER A 196 11.69 1.71 -2.97
C SER A 196 12.00 0.22 -2.74
N ASN A 197 10.97 -0.62 -2.63
CA ASN A 197 11.12 -2.06 -2.36
C ASN A 197 11.36 -2.90 -3.63
N PHE A 198 11.09 -2.34 -4.80
CA PHE A 198 11.15 -3.04 -6.08
C PHE A 198 11.96 -2.20 -7.08
N ASN A 199 13.28 -2.22 -6.94
CA ASN A 199 14.23 -1.52 -7.82
C ASN A 199 14.44 -2.26 -9.14
N SER A 200 13.37 -2.63 -9.85
CA SER A 200 13.46 -3.21 -11.18
C SER A 200 12.81 -2.34 -12.23
N GLU A 201 13.34 -2.36 -13.43
CA GLU A 201 12.77 -1.67 -14.59
C GLU A 201 11.31 -2.05 -14.84
N GLN A 202 10.95 -3.30 -14.60
CA GLN A 202 9.58 -3.79 -14.72
C GLN A 202 8.60 -3.02 -13.83
N TRP A 203 9.02 -2.66 -12.60
CA TRP A 203 8.17 -1.89 -11.70
C TRP A 203 8.05 -0.43 -12.08
N PHE A 204 9.04 0.15 -12.76
CA PHE A 204 8.90 1.47 -13.36
C PHE A 204 7.76 1.49 -14.38
N TYR A 205 7.72 0.50 -15.28
CA TYR A 205 6.62 0.35 -16.23
C TYR A 205 5.28 0.05 -15.54
N GLY A 206 5.24 -0.90 -14.61
CA GLY A 206 4.02 -1.27 -13.88
C GLY A 206 3.45 -0.12 -13.04
N ARG A 207 4.29 0.85 -12.63
CA ARG A 207 3.86 2.08 -11.96
C ARG A 207 3.47 3.19 -12.93
N GLY A 208 3.59 2.94 -14.23
CA GLY A 208 3.24 3.90 -15.27
C GLY A 208 4.28 4.99 -15.52
N GLY A 209 5.54 4.77 -15.11
CA GLY A 209 6.61 5.74 -15.29
C GLY A 209 6.82 6.14 -16.75
N ALA A 210 6.69 5.21 -17.69
CA ALA A 210 6.77 5.52 -19.13
C ALA A 210 5.65 6.46 -19.61
N MET A 211 4.44 6.32 -19.07
CA MET A 211 3.31 7.23 -19.39
C MET A 211 3.59 8.64 -18.86
N VAL A 212 4.14 8.74 -17.65
CA VAL A 212 4.52 10.02 -17.04
C VAL A 212 5.58 10.72 -17.86
N VAL A 213 6.60 9.99 -18.32
CA VAL A 213 7.66 10.53 -19.18
C VAL A 213 7.10 11.02 -20.52
N ARG A 214 6.16 10.27 -21.13
CA ARG A 214 5.50 10.70 -22.38
C ARG A 214 4.68 11.95 -22.17
N ALA A 215 3.85 12.00 -21.13
CA ALA A 215 3.03 13.16 -20.81
C ALA A 215 3.90 14.40 -20.52
N TYR A 216 5.01 14.24 -19.77
CA TYR A 216 5.97 15.31 -19.53
C TYR A 216 6.60 15.82 -20.83
N LYS A 217 7.06 14.92 -21.71
CA LYS A 217 7.66 15.30 -23.01
C LYS A 217 6.72 16.13 -23.87
N GLU A 218 5.43 15.82 -23.86
CA GLU A 218 4.41 16.60 -24.58
C GLU A 218 4.22 17.97 -23.94
N LEU A 219 3.97 18.03 -22.63
CA LEU A 219 3.66 19.28 -21.92
C LEU A 219 4.84 20.24 -21.81
N LYS A 220 6.08 19.75 -21.76
CA LYS A 220 7.27 20.62 -21.65
C LYS A 220 7.49 21.51 -22.86
N THR A 221 6.90 21.24 -23.99
CA THR A 221 6.94 22.08 -25.19
C THR A 221 6.00 23.28 -25.07
N GLU A 222 4.90 23.10 -24.31
CA GLU A 222 3.89 24.13 -24.06
C GLU A 222 4.20 24.96 -22.80
N PHE A 223 4.81 24.30 -21.76
CA PHE A 223 5.09 24.95 -20.47
C PHE A 223 6.59 24.89 -20.14
N SER A 224 7.27 26.04 -20.32
CA SER A 224 8.71 26.15 -20.08
C SER A 224 9.11 26.03 -18.61
N ASN A 225 8.18 26.31 -17.70
CA ASN A 225 8.36 26.24 -16.25
C ASN A 225 8.05 24.82 -15.65
N LEU A 226 7.69 23.85 -16.49
CA LEU A 226 7.40 22.49 -16.08
C LEU A 226 8.69 21.72 -15.75
N ARG A 227 8.71 21.01 -14.62
CA ARG A 227 9.78 20.13 -14.18
C ARG A 227 9.24 18.76 -13.81
N LEU A 228 10.10 17.74 -13.87
CA LEU A 228 9.77 16.37 -13.50
C LEU A 228 10.80 15.81 -12.53
N THR A 229 10.34 15.37 -11.37
CA THR A 229 11.14 14.62 -10.39
C THR A 229 10.70 13.15 -10.40
N ILE A 230 11.64 12.24 -10.60
CA ILE A 230 11.41 10.80 -10.62
C ILE A 230 12.10 10.18 -9.42
N LEU A 231 11.31 9.70 -8.47
CA LEU A 231 11.77 8.98 -7.27
C LEU A 231 11.69 7.47 -7.54
N SER A 232 12.54 6.96 -8.42
CA SER A 232 12.54 5.56 -8.86
C SER A 232 13.83 5.21 -9.58
N SER A 233 14.09 3.90 -9.72
CA SER A 233 14.98 3.40 -10.76
C SER A 233 14.31 3.58 -12.11
N VAL A 234 15.05 4.09 -13.08
CA VAL A 234 14.59 4.33 -14.45
C VAL A 234 15.31 3.37 -15.38
N PRO A 235 14.64 2.77 -16.38
CA PRO A 235 15.29 1.97 -17.41
C PRO A 235 16.39 2.74 -18.13
N ARG A 236 17.53 2.08 -18.39
CA ARG A 236 18.72 2.72 -18.96
C ARG A 236 18.43 3.47 -20.26
N GLU A 237 17.58 2.92 -21.11
CA GLU A 237 17.19 3.54 -22.38
C GLU A 237 16.48 4.88 -22.19
N LEU A 238 15.58 4.95 -21.21
CA LEU A 238 14.87 6.20 -20.89
C LEU A 238 15.77 7.17 -20.13
N GLU A 239 16.66 6.68 -19.30
CA GLU A 239 17.54 7.51 -18.48
C GLU A 239 18.50 8.36 -19.32
N SER A 240 19.10 7.78 -20.38
CA SER A 240 20.00 8.51 -21.27
C SER A 240 19.29 9.72 -21.94
N HIS A 241 18.00 9.56 -22.28
CA HIS A 241 17.20 10.62 -22.89
C HIS A 241 16.69 11.65 -21.87
N LEU A 242 16.45 11.24 -20.64
CA LEU A 242 15.95 12.12 -19.57
C LEU A 242 17.09 12.91 -18.92
N GLY A 243 18.26 12.30 -18.78
CA GLY A 243 19.44 12.91 -18.12
C GLY A 243 20.01 14.13 -18.87
N SER A 244 19.70 14.31 -20.14
CA SER A 244 20.07 15.49 -20.92
C SER A 244 19.11 16.67 -20.75
N ASP A 245 17.92 16.48 -20.14
CA ASP A 245 16.98 17.57 -19.87
C ASP A 245 17.23 18.14 -18.46
N PRO A 246 17.70 19.39 -18.31
CA PRO A 246 18.01 20.00 -17.02
C PRO A 246 16.76 20.20 -16.13
N ARG A 247 15.57 20.02 -16.68
CA ARG A 247 14.30 20.10 -15.97
C ARG A 247 13.85 18.75 -15.37
N VAL A 248 14.66 17.69 -15.56
CA VAL A 248 14.37 16.36 -15.03
C VAL A 248 15.36 16.01 -13.92
N VAL A 249 14.84 15.61 -12.78
CA VAL A 249 15.64 15.14 -11.64
C VAL A 249 15.29 13.69 -11.36
N ILE A 250 16.30 12.81 -11.38
CA ILE A 250 16.14 11.40 -11.03
C ILE A 250 16.81 11.12 -9.68
N ARG A 251 16.06 10.60 -8.73
CA ARG A 251 16.55 10.14 -7.42
C ARG A 251 16.26 8.66 -7.26
N ARG A 252 17.31 7.85 -7.17
CA ARG A 252 17.22 6.42 -6.94
C ARG A 252 17.41 6.10 -5.48
N ASN A 253 16.79 5.02 -5.01
CA ASN A 253 17.00 4.45 -3.68
C ASN A 253 16.81 5.46 -2.53
N LEU A 254 15.95 6.46 -2.74
CA LEU A 254 15.64 7.41 -1.69
C LEU A 254 14.85 6.71 -0.58
N ALA A 255 15.40 6.72 0.62
CA ALA A 255 14.74 6.19 1.80
C ALA A 255 13.67 7.16 2.30
N PHE A 256 12.61 6.64 2.90
CA PHE A 256 11.65 7.47 3.63
C PHE A 256 12.35 8.19 4.79
N GLY A 257 12.10 9.47 4.94
CA GLY A 257 12.71 10.32 5.93
C GLY A 257 12.69 11.78 5.51
N GLU A 258 13.46 12.60 6.19
CA GLU A 258 13.45 14.06 6.03
C GLU A 258 13.76 14.52 4.60
N GLU A 259 14.75 13.92 3.94
CA GLU A 259 15.07 14.26 2.55
C GLU A 259 13.90 13.94 1.58
N TYR A 260 13.22 12.81 1.79
CA TYR A 260 12.04 12.44 1.00
C TYR A 260 10.91 13.44 1.20
N ASP A 261 10.62 13.79 2.44
CA ASP A 261 9.59 14.77 2.79
C ASP A 261 9.92 16.16 2.23
N ASP A 262 11.18 16.60 2.32
CA ASP A 262 11.64 17.87 1.77
C ASP A 262 11.49 17.96 0.25
N ILE A 263 11.67 16.85 -0.45
CA ILE A 263 11.41 16.79 -1.89
C ILE A 263 9.92 16.93 -2.14
N LEU A 264 9.07 16.16 -1.46
CA LEU A 264 7.63 16.17 -1.72
C LEU A 264 6.97 17.52 -1.41
N TRP A 265 7.45 18.24 -0.38
CA TRP A 265 6.95 19.60 -0.08
C TRP A 265 7.23 20.64 -1.18
N LYS A 266 8.18 20.37 -2.07
CA LYS A 266 8.50 21.22 -3.22
C LYS A 266 7.74 20.85 -4.49
N MET A 267 6.92 19.80 -4.45
CA MET A 267 6.15 19.33 -5.60
C MET A 267 4.76 19.97 -5.65
N ASP A 268 4.18 20.01 -6.83
CA ASP A 268 2.85 20.54 -7.08
C ASP A 268 1.83 19.44 -7.38
N VAL A 269 2.22 18.37 -8.08
CA VAL A 269 1.33 17.26 -8.47
C VAL A 269 2.08 15.93 -8.40
N CYS A 270 1.43 14.90 -7.86
CA CYS A 270 1.88 13.52 -7.94
C CYS A 270 1.21 12.82 -9.13
N VAL A 271 2.01 12.32 -10.08
CA VAL A 271 1.53 11.58 -11.25
C VAL A 271 1.92 10.13 -11.11
N LEU A 272 0.95 9.26 -10.84
CA LEU A 272 1.21 7.87 -10.53
C LEU A 272 0.15 6.95 -11.15
N PRO A 273 0.16 6.79 -12.49
CA PRO A 273 -0.78 5.96 -13.23
C PRO A 273 -0.42 4.48 -13.10
N SER A 274 -0.56 3.93 -11.90
CA SER A 274 -0.10 2.59 -11.54
C SER A 274 -1.16 1.53 -11.84
N ILE A 275 -0.72 0.38 -12.33
CA ILE A 275 -1.56 -0.81 -12.46
C ILE A 275 -1.97 -1.39 -11.10
N ALA A 276 -1.14 -1.16 -10.08
CA ALA A 276 -1.36 -1.56 -8.70
C ALA A 276 -1.62 -0.33 -7.82
N THR A 277 -2.40 -0.47 -6.77
CA THR A 277 -2.62 0.64 -5.85
C THR A 277 -1.36 0.93 -5.01
N PRO A 278 -0.66 2.04 -5.26
CA PRO A 278 0.53 2.41 -4.53
C PRO A 278 0.17 3.17 -3.25
N TRP A 279 -0.47 2.48 -2.31
CA TRP A 279 -1.07 3.06 -1.11
C TRP A 279 -0.23 4.09 -0.40
N MET A 280 0.99 3.69 -0.01
CA MET A 280 1.82 4.58 0.78
C MET A 280 2.20 5.83 -0.01
N SER A 281 2.51 5.68 -1.31
CA SER A 281 2.80 6.83 -2.18
C SER A 281 1.61 7.76 -2.34
N PHE A 282 0.38 7.23 -2.36
CA PHE A 282 -0.82 8.07 -2.37
C PHE A 282 -1.02 8.80 -1.04
N LEU A 283 -0.86 8.10 0.09
CA LEU A 283 -0.97 8.74 1.41
C LEU A 283 0.16 9.75 1.64
N ASP A 284 1.37 9.47 1.15
CA ASP A 284 2.48 10.42 1.19
C ASP A 284 2.17 11.67 0.33
N ALA A 285 1.65 11.49 -0.89
CA ALA A 285 1.22 12.61 -1.72
C ALA A 285 0.14 13.46 -1.03
N MET A 286 -0.87 12.81 -0.44
CA MET A 286 -1.93 13.50 0.32
C MET A 286 -1.36 14.25 1.53
N ASN A 287 -0.40 13.67 2.26
CA ASN A 287 0.27 14.32 3.40
C ASN A 287 0.99 15.60 2.98
N HIS A 288 1.51 15.66 1.75
CA HIS A 288 2.22 16.79 1.20
C HIS A 288 1.34 17.73 0.34
N GLU A 289 0.02 17.61 0.48
CA GLU A 289 -0.95 18.46 -0.24
C GLU A 289 -0.76 18.39 -1.78
N LEU A 290 -0.46 17.19 -2.29
CA LEU A 290 -0.33 16.97 -3.73
C LEU A 290 -1.62 16.38 -4.30
N PRO A 291 -2.27 16.99 -5.27
CA PRO A 291 -3.28 16.31 -6.07
C PRO A 291 -2.64 15.14 -6.80
N ILE A 292 -3.42 14.06 -6.96
CA ILE A 292 -2.91 12.82 -7.53
C ILE A 292 -3.56 12.60 -8.90
N VAL A 293 -2.74 12.42 -9.94
CA VAL A 293 -3.22 11.96 -11.25
C VAL A 293 -2.87 10.48 -11.39
N THR A 294 -3.90 9.64 -11.51
CA THR A 294 -3.78 8.19 -11.56
C THR A 294 -4.69 7.56 -12.61
N VAL A 295 -4.70 6.23 -12.70
CA VAL A 295 -5.57 5.44 -13.60
C VAL A 295 -6.49 4.55 -12.76
N GLY A 296 -7.73 4.36 -13.19
CA GLY A 296 -8.75 3.58 -12.50
C GLY A 296 -8.50 2.07 -12.50
N MET A 297 -7.28 1.66 -12.07
CA MET A 297 -6.89 0.26 -11.90
C MET A 297 -6.85 -0.14 -10.44
N ALA A 298 -7.08 -1.41 -10.14
CA ALA A 298 -7.11 -1.95 -8.77
C ALA A 298 -7.97 -1.08 -7.83
N GLY A 299 -7.47 -0.65 -6.69
CA GLY A 299 -8.16 0.23 -5.73
C GLY A 299 -7.84 1.72 -5.90
N ASN A 300 -7.22 2.15 -7.02
CA ASN A 300 -6.79 3.54 -7.18
C ASN A 300 -7.95 4.53 -7.07
N ALA A 301 -9.09 4.24 -7.72
CA ALA A 301 -10.30 5.07 -7.65
C ALA A 301 -11.00 5.01 -6.27
N GLU A 302 -10.64 4.06 -5.42
CA GLU A 302 -11.12 4.02 -4.04
C GLU A 302 -10.31 4.95 -3.12
N VAL A 303 -9.08 5.31 -3.53
CA VAL A 303 -8.20 6.21 -2.80
C VAL A 303 -8.30 7.63 -3.33
N VAL A 304 -8.14 7.80 -4.64
CA VAL A 304 -8.22 9.10 -5.31
C VAL A 304 -9.65 9.33 -5.76
N GLN A 305 -10.26 10.41 -5.27
CA GLN A 305 -11.59 10.82 -5.67
C GLN A 305 -11.49 11.81 -6.83
N ASP A 306 -12.00 11.40 -8.02
CA ASP A 306 -11.92 12.20 -9.24
C ASP A 306 -12.55 13.58 -9.10
N GLY A 307 -11.81 14.62 -9.50
CA GLY A 307 -12.21 16.01 -9.39
C GLY A 307 -12.23 16.59 -7.97
N VAL A 308 -11.87 15.80 -6.93
CA VAL A 308 -11.91 16.22 -5.51
C VAL A 308 -10.54 16.15 -4.84
N THR A 309 -9.81 15.06 -4.99
CA THR A 309 -8.46 14.88 -4.42
C THR A 309 -7.39 14.67 -5.49
N GLY A 310 -7.78 14.75 -6.75
CA GLY A 310 -6.97 14.51 -7.91
C GLY A 310 -7.80 14.05 -9.09
N PHE A 311 -7.19 13.33 -10.02
CA PHE A 311 -7.87 12.81 -11.20
C PHE A 311 -7.63 11.32 -11.40
N VAL A 312 -8.67 10.61 -11.85
CA VAL A 312 -8.64 9.20 -12.18
C VAL A 312 -8.90 9.04 -13.67
N CYS A 313 -7.85 8.78 -14.44
CA CYS A 313 -7.96 8.48 -15.86
C CYS A 313 -8.53 7.08 -16.10
N ASP A 314 -9.23 6.89 -17.20
CA ASP A 314 -9.68 5.57 -17.63
C ASP A 314 -8.49 4.66 -17.97
N PRO A 315 -8.54 3.38 -17.62
CA PRO A 315 -7.54 2.41 -18.07
C PRO A 315 -7.64 2.18 -19.59
N PRO A 316 -6.62 1.55 -20.22
CA PRO A 316 -6.73 1.10 -21.60
C PRO A 316 -7.99 0.27 -21.84
N ASP A 317 -8.64 0.42 -23.00
CA ASP A 317 -9.91 -0.25 -23.30
C ASP A 317 -9.82 -1.78 -23.13
N SER A 318 -8.70 -2.36 -23.51
CA SER A 318 -8.42 -3.79 -23.33
C SER A 318 -8.42 -4.25 -21.86
N LEU A 319 -8.29 -3.32 -20.90
CA LEU A 319 -8.25 -3.59 -19.47
C LEU A 319 -9.52 -3.15 -18.70
N ARG A 320 -10.43 -2.43 -19.33
CA ARG A 320 -11.68 -1.94 -18.68
C ARG A 320 -12.51 -3.07 -18.07
N ASN A 321 -12.54 -4.24 -18.72
CA ASN A 321 -13.33 -5.40 -18.27
C ASN A 321 -12.58 -6.34 -17.33
N THR A 322 -11.33 -6.05 -16.96
CA THR A 322 -10.56 -6.89 -16.05
C THR A 322 -10.91 -6.65 -14.57
N SER A 323 -12.07 -6.05 -14.27
CA SER A 323 -12.58 -5.70 -12.94
C SER A 323 -11.62 -4.89 -12.05
N GLY A 324 -10.55 -4.33 -12.61
CA GLY A 324 -9.56 -3.53 -11.86
C GLY A 324 -8.85 -4.31 -10.76
N THR A 325 -8.92 -5.63 -10.77
CA THR A 325 -8.26 -6.48 -9.78
C THR A 325 -6.92 -6.97 -10.32
N PHE A 326 -5.95 -7.13 -9.42
CA PHE A 326 -4.66 -7.79 -9.71
C PHE A 326 -4.81 -9.29 -9.99
N TYR A 327 -6.01 -9.80 -9.95
CA TYR A 327 -6.28 -11.20 -10.17
C TYR A 327 -6.21 -11.49 -11.67
N PHE A 328 -5.13 -12.12 -12.07
CA PHE A 328 -5.00 -12.67 -13.41
C PHE A 328 -5.37 -14.15 -13.36
N PRO A 329 -6.56 -14.52 -13.83
CA PRO A 329 -7.03 -15.91 -13.75
C PRO A 329 -6.18 -16.89 -14.57
N SER A 330 -5.22 -16.39 -15.32
CA SER A 330 -4.29 -17.22 -16.10
C SER A 330 -3.01 -16.46 -16.45
N PRO A 331 -1.90 -17.19 -16.74
CA PRO A 331 -0.68 -16.57 -17.29
C PRO A 331 -0.90 -15.81 -18.60
N ARG A 332 -1.93 -16.18 -19.36
CA ARG A 332 -2.33 -15.47 -20.58
C ARG A 332 -2.88 -14.08 -20.25
N ALA A 333 -3.82 -13.99 -19.30
CA ALA A 333 -4.39 -12.73 -18.86
C ALA A 333 -3.31 -11.79 -18.29
N ALA A 334 -2.35 -12.32 -17.52
CA ALA A 334 -1.22 -11.54 -17.04
C ALA A 334 -0.38 -10.93 -18.16
N ARG A 335 -0.10 -11.72 -19.23
CA ARG A 335 0.64 -11.21 -20.40
C ARG A 335 -0.16 -10.19 -21.22
N GLU A 336 -1.47 -10.36 -21.32
CA GLU A 336 -2.35 -9.39 -21.99
C GLU A 336 -2.35 -8.05 -21.27
N VAL A 337 -2.40 -8.06 -19.93
CA VAL A 337 -2.30 -6.84 -19.12
C VAL A 337 -0.91 -6.20 -19.27
N ASP A 338 0.16 -6.97 -19.15
CA ASP A 338 1.53 -6.48 -19.36
C ASP A 338 1.68 -5.81 -20.73
N ARG A 339 1.16 -6.45 -21.78
CA ARG A 339 1.18 -5.91 -23.13
C ARG A 339 0.37 -4.61 -23.25
N ALA A 340 -0.86 -4.61 -22.77
CA ALA A 340 -1.73 -3.43 -22.83
C ALA A 340 -1.11 -2.27 -22.04
N TRP A 341 -0.48 -2.56 -20.90
CA TRP A 341 0.15 -1.56 -20.04
C TRP A 341 1.47 -1.00 -20.60
N THR A 342 2.12 -1.73 -21.49
CA THR A 342 3.38 -1.29 -22.11
C THR A 342 3.19 -0.67 -23.49
N HIS A 343 2.21 -1.14 -24.26
CA HIS A 343 2.06 -0.80 -25.67
C HIS A 343 0.80 0.01 -25.99
N ASP A 344 -0.31 -0.22 -25.31
CA ASP A 344 -1.61 0.41 -25.62
C ASP A 344 -1.97 1.50 -24.59
N THR A 345 -1.05 2.43 -24.39
CA THR A 345 -1.19 3.46 -23.35
C THR A 345 -1.44 4.85 -23.88
N SER A 346 -1.52 5.03 -25.22
CA SER A 346 -1.71 6.38 -25.81
C SER A 346 -2.97 7.08 -25.31
N PRO A 347 -4.16 6.44 -25.24
CA PRO A 347 -5.36 7.08 -24.72
C PRO A 347 -5.24 7.47 -23.24
N VAL A 348 -4.47 6.72 -22.47
CA VAL A 348 -4.20 7.05 -21.04
C VAL A 348 -3.28 8.27 -20.95
N VAL A 349 -2.23 8.32 -21.78
CA VAL A 349 -1.31 9.45 -21.81
C VAL A 349 -2.03 10.73 -22.21
N GLU A 350 -2.91 10.68 -23.21
CA GLU A 350 -3.73 11.83 -23.63
C GLU A 350 -4.60 12.36 -22.48
N GLN A 351 -5.23 11.47 -21.72
CA GLN A 351 -5.99 11.87 -20.54
C GLN A 351 -5.09 12.50 -19.46
N ILE A 352 -3.93 11.87 -19.17
CA ILE A 352 -2.97 12.41 -18.21
C ILE A 352 -2.54 13.82 -18.63
N VAL A 353 -2.20 14.01 -19.92
CA VAL A 353 -1.83 15.32 -20.49
C VAL A 353 -2.95 16.34 -20.31
N LEU A 354 -4.19 15.96 -20.62
CA LEU A 354 -5.35 16.84 -20.46
C LEU A 354 -5.52 17.29 -18.99
N ARG A 355 -5.45 16.33 -18.05
CA ARG A 355 -5.59 16.62 -16.60
C ARG A 355 -4.43 17.46 -16.07
N LEU A 356 -3.21 17.16 -16.45
CA LEU A 356 -2.04 17.98 -16.07
C LEU A 356 -2.10 19.38 -16.65
N ARG A 357 -2.54 19.52 -17.91
CA ARG A 357 -2.71 20.82 -18.55
C ARG A 357 -3.71 21.70 -17.80
N SER A 358 -4.81 21.12 -17.30
CA SER A 358 -5.77 21.86 -16.48
C SER A 358 -5.16 22.36 -15.16
N LEU A 359 -4.37 21.51 -14.48
CA LEU A 359 -3.69 21.87 -13.23
C LEU A 359 -2.57 22.91 -13.44
N LEU A 360 -1.87 22.83 -14.57
CA LEU A 360 -0.84 23.82 -14.95
C LEU A 360 -1.44 25.19 -15.21
N LYS A 361 -2.63 25.27 -15.79
CA LYS A 361 -3.34 26.51 -16.07
C LYS A 361 -4.02 27.10 -14.84
N ASP A 362 -4.44 26.25 -13.90
CA ASP A 362 -5.13 26.66 -12.66
C ASP A 362 -4.44 26.05 -11.43
N ARG A 363 -3.47 26.80 -10.91
CA ARG A 363 -2.69 26.38 -9.73
C ARG A 363 -3.50 26.40 -8.44
N GLU A 364 -4.49 27.28 -8.33
CA GLU A 364 -5.35 27.33 -7.14
C GLU A 364 -6.25 26.12 -7.10
N PHE A 365 -6.78 25.67 -8.21
CA PHE A 365 -7.52 24.42 -8.29
C PHE A 365 -6.63 23.20 -7.95
N ALA A 366 -5.39 23.16 -8.47
CA ALA A 366 -4.43 22.12 -8.09
C ALA A 366 -4.21 22.08 -6.58
N ARG A 367 -4.04 23.25 -5.96
CA ARG A 367 -3.86 23.38 -4.51
C ARG A 367 -5.09 22.93 -3.73
N GLU A 368 -6.29 23.29 -4.18
CA GLU A 368 -7.55 22.87 -3.56
C GLU A 368 -7.67 21.34 -3.53
N LEU A 369 -7.41 20.66 -4.65
CA LEU A 369 -7.41 19.19 -4.73
C LEU A 369 -6.40 18.58 -3.76
N GLY A 370 -5.21 19.13 -3.66
CA GLY A 370 -4.18 18.67 -2.72
C GLY A 370 -4.60 18.82 -1.26
N LEU A 371 -5.18 19.97 -0.90
CA LEU A 371 -5.72 20.23 0.44
C LEU A 371 -6.86 19.26 0.78
N ASN A 372 -7.73 18.97 -0.17
CA ASN A 372 -8.80 17.99 0.00
C ASN A 372 -8.23 16.57 0.21
N GLY A 373 -7.14 16.23 -0.48
CA GLY A 373 -6.39 14.99 -0.23
C GLY A 373 -5.88 14.92 1.21
N ARG A 374 -5.24 15.98 1.69
CA ARG A 374 -4.72 16.04 3.05
C ARG A 374 -5.80 15.88 4.12
N LYS A 375 -6.96 16.50 3.96
CA LYS A 375 -8.10 16.35 4.89
C LYS A 375 -8.52 14.88 5.09
N GLN A 376 -8.21 13.99 4.11
CA GLN A 376 -8.51 12.57 4.26
C GLN A 376 -7.64 11.86 5.30
N LEU A 377 -6.48 12.44 5.68
CA LEU A 377 -5.56 11.91 6.69
C LEU A 377 -5.77 12.51 8.07
N GLU A 378 -6.40 13.67 8.14
CA GLU A 378 -6.70 14.37 9.40
C GLU A 378 -7.78 13.64 10.20
N THR A 379 -7.95 14.02 11.46
CA THR A 379 -8.96 13.41 12.36
C THR A 379 -10.35 13.39 11.72
N GLY A 380 -10.97 12.22 11.70
CA GLY A 380 -12.27 12.00 11.04
C GLY A 380 -12.17 11.69 9.53
N GLY A 381 -11.03 11.94 8.90
CA GLY A 381 -10.81 11.66 7.48
C GLY A 381 -10.84 10.17 7.16
N LYS A 382 -11.05 9.87 5.88
CA LYS A 382 -11.22 8.48 5.38
C LYS A 382 -10.00 7.61 5.68
N PHE A 383 -8.78 8.18 5.63
CA PHE A 383 -7.51 7.50 5.82
C PHE A 383 -6.78 7.95 7.10
N SER A 384 -7.51 8.53 8.07
CA SER A 384 -6.95 8.89 9.36
C SER A 384 -6.55 7.64 10.17
N LEU A 385 -5.47 7.77 10.97
CA LEU A 385 -5.06 6.71 11.91
C LEU A 385 -6.16 6.35 12.90
N GLU A 386 -6.91 7.35 13.37
CA GLU A 386 -8.02 7.16 14.29
C GLU A 386 -9.06 6.19 13.69
N ARG A 387 -9.51 6.44 12.47
CA ARG A 387 -10.50 5.59 11.79
C ARG A 387 -9.95 4.18 11.53
N ARG A 388 -8.69 4.08 11.07
CA ARG A 388 -8.02 2.80 10.89
C ARG A 388 -7.95 2.03 12.20
N ASN A 389 -7.48 2.65 13.28
CA ASN A 389 -7.31 2.02 14.59
C ASN A 389 -8.64 1.58 15.20
N ARG A 390 -9.69 2.39 15.08
CA ARG A 390 -11.04 2.02 15.54
C ARG A 390 -11.53 0.76 14.83
N ARG A 391 -11.39 0.69 13.50
CA ARG A 391 -11.79 -0.48 12.72
C ARG A 391 -10.94 -1.71 13.03
N LEU A 392 -9.64 -1.54 13.06
CA LEU A 392 -8.70 -2.62 13.38
C LEU A 392 -8.92 -3.15 14.81
N GLY A 393 -9.03 -2.27 15.79
CA GLY A 393 -9.27 -2.62 17.20
C GLY A 393 -10.55 -3.45 17.36
N PHE A 394 -11.64 -3.04 16.72
CA PHE A 394 -12.90 -3.81 16.70
C PHE A 394 -12.69 -5.24 16.18
N VAL A 395 -11.95 -5.41 15.09
CA VAL A 395 -11.70 -6.75 14.52
C VAL A 395 -10.82 -7.60 15.44
N LEU A 396 -9.78 -6.98 16.01
CA LEU A 396 -8.87 -7.66 16.95
C LEU A 396 -9.60 -8.12 18.21
N ASP A 397 -10.45 -7.25 18.78
CA ASP A 397 -11.26 -7.59 19.95
C ASP A 397 -12.22 -8.75 19.66
N ARG A 398 -12.86 -8.73 18.50
CA ARG A 398 -13.74 -9.83 18.06
C ARG A 398 -12.95 -11.13 17.86
N ALA A 399 -11.78 -11.07 17.24
CA ALA A 399 -10.94 -12.24 16.99
C ALA A 399 -10.44 -12.92 18.28
N LEU A 400 -10.30 -12.17 19.35
CA LEU A 400 -9.83 -12.67 20.64
C LEU A 400 -10.95 -13.11 21.59
N LYS A 401 -12.19 -12.67 21.37
CA LYS A 401 -13.36 -13.05 22.20
C LYS A 401 -14.05 -14.35 21.72
N GLY A 402 -13.91 -14.69 20.46
CA GLY A 402 -14.53 -15.86 19.82
C GLY A 402 -13.52 -16.90 19.38
#